data_0111d08f929f6516cbf329c2448f9890
#
_entry.id   0111d08f929f6516cbf329c2448f9890
#
_cell.length_a   1.000
_cell.length_b   1.000
_cell.length_c   1.000
_cell.angle_alpha   90.00
_cell.angle_beta   90.00
_cell.angle_gamma   90.00
#
_symmetry.space_group_name_H-M   'P 1'
#
loop_
_entity.id
_entity.type
_entity.pdbx_description
1 polymer ?
#
loop_
_entity_poly.entity_id
_entity_poly.type
_entity_poly.pdbx_seq_one_letter_code
_entity_poly.pdbx_strand_id
1 'polypeptide(L)'
;MDRSNSRFLIALMQELMTSMNNWYGSENWDYERFGTYKSSFKREAVTRLNELFSGRLAIVPTDINRVVVQNLAGLESSLDGFASLYDLLADENSKSTLVKVLAYRLMGDKHVKLPLNTSSYWSKREGTRSLIKSTEAIKVRYPDLLLNHFSLESLGYPIELFFAPSGVMVTFILKQYEYGKRTPAIKVKEGDCVIDGGGCWGDTALYFAHAAGKEGRVFTFEFTPENLEIFQRNLDLNPQLSPNIEVVPRALWDKSGETIRYVPIGPGTSMARGPQEESNHDSLQVTTMNGFWPRE
;
A
#
# COMPACT_ATOMS: atom_id res chain seq x y z
N MET A 1 24.93 -19.90 -0.39
CA MET A 1 24.06 -18.93 0.31
C MET A 1 24.91 -17.77 0.74
N ASP A 2 24.63 -16.59 0.24
CA ASP A 2 25.33 -15.37 0.59
C ASP A 2 25.07 -15.03 2.08
N ARG A 3 26.05 -14.39 2.76
CA ARG A 3 25.93 -14.03 4.19
C ARG A 3 24.74 -13.14 4.49
N SER A 4 24.29 -12.37 3.52
CA SER A 4 23.13 -11.50 3.54
C SER A 4 21.82 -12.30 3.72
N ASN A 5 21.59 -13.31 2.91
CA ASN A 5 20.42 -14.15 2.98
C ASN A 5 20.32 -14.88 4.34
N SER A 6 21.46 -15.17 5.00
CA SER A 6 21.47 -15.88 6.27
C SER A 6 20.92 -15.06 7.43
N ARG A 7 21.24 -13.74 7.51
CA ARG A 7 20.77 -12.86 8.60
C ARG A 7 19.27 -12.63 8.55
N PHE A 8 18.75 -12.32 7.38
CA PHE A 8 17.33 -12.14 7.16
C PHE A 8 16.53 -13.40 7.49
N LEU A 9 16.96 -14.56 6.97
CA LEU A 9 16.28 -15.82 7.22
C LEU A 9 16.30 -16.21 8.70
N ILE A 10 17.41 -15.99 9.41
CA ILE A 10 17.47 -16.21 10.86
C ILE A 10 16.46 -15.32 11.60
N ALA A 11 16.41 -14.03 11.27
CA ALA A 11 15.48 -13.10 11.89
C ALA A 11 14.01 -13.47 11.61
N LEU A 12 13.69 -13.85 10.37
CA LEU A 12 12.36 -14.30 9.99
C LEU A 12 11.97 -15.59 10.75
N MET A 13 12.86 -16.56 10.83
CA MET A 13 12.61 -17.80 11.55
C MET A 13 12.39 -17.56 13.05
N GLN A 14 13.19 -16.70 13.67
CA GLN A 14 13.01 -16.33 15.09
C GLN A 14 11.66 -15.67 15.34
N GLU A 15 11.23 -14.75 14.46
CA GLU A 15 9.90 -14.14 14.58
C GLU A 15 8.79 -15.17 14.38
N LEU A 16 8.89 -16.07 13.41
CA LEU A 16 7.91 -17.12 13.19
C LEU A 16 7.80 -18.04 14.43
N MET A 17 8.92 -18.49 14.99
CA MET A 17 8.94 -19.34 16.18
C MET A 17 8.32 -18.64 17.40
N THR A 18 8.60 -17.35 17.59
CA THR A 18 8.00 -16.53 18.66
C THR A 18 6.49 -16.41 18.43
N SER A 19 6.09 -16.11 17.21
CA SER A 19 4.70 -15.87 16.83
C SER A 19 3.82 -17.13 16.88
N MET A 20 4.39 -18.33 16.68
CA MET A 20 3.66 -19.60 16.79
C MET A 20 3.00 -19.80 18.16
N ASN A 21 3.63 -19.28 19.22
CA ASN A 21 3.12 -19.39 20.59
C ASN A 21 2.09 -18.31 20.95
N ASN A 22 1.88 -17.33 20.07
CA ASN A 22 0.91 -16.27 20.30
C ASN A 22 -0.49 -16.69 19.81
N TRP A 23 -1.51 -16.19 20.51
CA TRP A 23 -2.89 -16.30 20.09
C TRP A 23 -3.66 -15.03 20.47
N TYR A 24 -3.89 -14.17 19.49
CA TYR A 24 -4.52 -12.86 19.71
C TYR A 24 -6.06 -12.91 19.67
N GLY A 25 -6.66 -13.95 19.09
CA GLY A 25 -8.11 -14.08 18.98
C GLY A 25 -8.74 -12.84 18.38
N SER A 26 -9.76 -12.28 19.06
CA SER A 26 -10.45 -11.06 18.66
C SER A 26 -9.72 -9.76 19.05
N GLU A 27 -8.57 -9.84 19.69
CA GLU A 27 -7.81 -8.66 20.13
C GLU A 27 -6.89 -8.08 19.05
N ASN A 28 -6.76 -8.77 17.93
CA ASN A 28 -5.97 -8.31 16.81
C ASN A 28 -6.87 -7.81 15.67
N TRP A 29 -6.84 -6.49 15.43
CA TRP A 29 -7.63 -5.80 14.42
C TRP A 29 -6.88 -5.62 13.07
N ASP A 30 -5.71 -6.25 12.90
CA ASP A 30 -4.94 -6.15 11.67
C ASP A 30 -5.68 -6.74 10.46
N TYR A 31 -6.59 -7.68 10.68
CA TYR A 31 -7.45 -8.22 9.63
C TYR A 31 -8.33 -7.15 8.95
N GLU A 32 -8.73 -6.10 9.68
CA GLU A 32 -9.50 -4.99 9.11
C GLU A 32 -8.68 -4.13 8.14
N ARG A 33 -7.35 -4.12 8.30
CA ARG A 33 -6.44 -3.35 7.43
C ARG A 33 -5.98 -4.14 6.21
N PHE A 34 -5.71 -5.42 6.40
CA PHE A 34 -5.03 -6.27 5.41
C PHE A 34 -5.89 -7.44 4.94
N GLY A 35 -7.06 -7.62 5.52
CA GLY A 35 -7.92 -8.78 5.27
C GLY A 35 -7.33 -10.09 5.80
N THR A 36 -8.08 -11.17 5.60
CA THR A 36 -7.57 -12.52 5.81
C THR A 36 -6.76 -12.92 4.58
N TYR A 37 -5.46 -13.09 4.74
CA TYR A 37 -4.60 -13.51 3.65
C TYR A 37 -4.94 -14.93 3.23
N LYS A 38 -5.60 -15.08 2.08
CA LYS A 38 -5.84 -16.39 1.44
C LYS A 38 -4.77 -16.59 0.39
N SER A 39 -3.74 -17.38 0.71
CA SER A 39 -2.79 -17.79 -0.29
C SER A 39 -3.32 -18.99 -1.08
N SER A 40 -3.39 -18.87 -2.41
CA SER A 40 -3.60 -20.01 -3.31
C SER A 40 -2.23 -20.57 -3.71
N PHE A 41 -1.81 -21.69 -3.10
CA PHE A 41 -0.52 -22.31 -3.45
C PHE A 41 -0.65 -23.62 -4.18
N LYS A 42 0.27 -23.82 -5.14
CA LYS A 42 0.44 -25.07 -5.86
C LYS A 42 1.26 -26.06 -5.00
N ARG A 43 0.83 -27.32 -4.99
CA ARG A 43 1.36 -28.45 -4.19
C ARG A 43 2.88 -28.68 -4.37
N GLU A 44 3.44 -28.32 -5.53
CA GLU A 44 4.85 -28.52 -5.89
C GLU A 44 5.83 -27.67 -5.08
N ALA A 45 5.43 -26.44 -4.70
CA ALA A 45 6.27 -25.56 -3.90
C ALA A 45 6.42 -26.05 -2.45
N VAL A 46 5.41 -26.73 -1.90
CA VAL A 46 5.44 -27.33 -0.55
C VAL A 46 6.47 -28.45 -0.44
N THR A 47 6.61 -29.28 -1.50
CA THR A 47 7.57 -30.38 -1.53
C THR A 47 9.01 -29.86 -1.50
N ARG A 48 9.28 -28.79 -2.24
CA ARG A 48 10.63 -28.19 -2.36
C ARG A 48 11.09 -27.51 -1.06
N LEU A 49 10.17 -26.90 -0.31
CA LEU A 49 10.48 -26.33 1.01
C LEU A 49 10.73 -27.41 2.05
N ASN A 50 9.97 -28.51 2.04
CA ASN A 50 10.23 -29.65 2.90
C ASN A 50 11.64 -30.24 2.66
N GLU A 51 12.13 -30.24 1.43
CA GLU A 51 13.50 -30.67 1.09
C GLU A 51 14.56 -29.68 1.60
N LEU A 52 14.32 -28.37 1.53
CA LEU A 52 15.21 -27.33 2.03
C LEU A 52 15.30 -27.30 3.57
N PHE A 53 14.23 -27.64 4.27
CA PHE A 53 14.15 -27.56 5.72
C PHE A 53 14.22 -28.91 6.44
N SER A 54 14.13 -30.04 5.73
CA SER A 54 14.09 -31.40 6.30
C SER A 54 15.34 -31.80 7.09
N GLY A 55 16.40 -31.04 7.03
CA GLY A 55 17.64 -31.29 7.81
C GLY A 55 17.75 -30.55 9.16
N ARG A 56 16.84 -29.63 9.51
CA ARG A 56 17.06 -28.72 10.66
C ARG A 56 15.88 -28.47 11.60
N LEU A 57 14.68 -28.90 11.29
CA LEU A 57 13.49 -28.70 12.13
C LEU A 57 12.66 -29.99 12.15
N ALA A 58 12.68 -30.69 13.25
CA ALA A 58 11.63 -31.68 13.56
C ALA A 58 10.34 -30.89 13.84
N ILE A 59 9.64 -30.50 12.78
CA ILE A 59 8.38 -29.75 12.88
C ILE A 59 7.29 -30.78 13.15
N VAL A 60 6.76 -30.76 14.37
CA VAL A 60 5.52 -31.47 14.71
C VAL A 60 4.40 -30.89 13.82
N PRO A 61 3.67 -31.71 13.07
CA PRO A 61 2.61 -31.22 12.16
C PRO A 61 1.43 -30.72 12.99
N THR A 62 1.40 -29.43 13.25
CA THR A 62 0.19 -28.72 13.64
C THR A 62 -0.40 -28.06 12.40
N ASP A 63 -1.70 -27.78 12.37
CA ASP A 63 -2.35 -27.10 11.25
C ASP A 63 -1.65 -25.79 10.86
N ILE A 64 -1.06 -25.11 11.84
CA ILE A 64 -0.30 -23.88 11.62
C ILE A 64 0.98 -24.11 10.83
N ASN A 65 1.72 -25.20 11.09
CA ASN A 65 2.94 -25.51 10.35
C ASN A 65 2.64 -25.76 8.88
N ARG A 66 1.51 -26.39 8.58
CA ARG A 66 1.05 -26.60 7.22
C ARG A 66 0.74 -25.29 6.51
N VAL A 67 0.08 -24.35 7.19
CA VAL A 67 -0.23 -23.02 6.64
C VAL A 67 1.05 -22.23 6.40
N VAL A 68 1.98 -22.23 7.37
CA VAL A 68 3.26 -21.51 7.27
C VAL A 68 4.09 -22.04 6.10
N VAL A 69 4.21 -23.36 5.97
CA VAL A 69 4.95 -24.00 4.85
C VAL A 69 4.31 -23.67 3.49
N GLN A 70 2.98 -23.73 3.41
CA GLN A 70 2.26 -23.34 2.19
C GLN A 70 2.50 -21.88 1.81
N ASN A 71 2.51 -20.99 2.79
CA ASN A 71 2.70 -19.57 2.57
C ASN A 71 4.17 -19.20 2.26
N LEU A 72 5.15 -19.90 2.85
CA LEU A 72 6.57 -19.73 2.54
C LEU A 72 6.88 -20.06 1.07
N ALA A 73 6.23 -21.08 0.52
CA ALA A 73 6.39 -21.43 -0.89
C ALA A 73 6.05 -20.26 -1.83
N GLY A 74 5.08 -19.43 -1.46
CA GLY A 74 4.73 -18.25 -2.27
C GLY A 74 5.69 -17.09 -2.12
N LEU A 75 6.50 -17.08 -1.09
CA LEU A 75 7.54 -16.08 -0.90
C LEU A 75 8.88 -16.49 -1.51
N GLU A 76 9.06 -17.77 -1.90
CA GLU A 76 10.34 -18.32 -2.36
C GLU A 76 10.98 -17.46 -3.47
N SER A 77 10.20 -17.09 -4.49
CA SER A 77 10.67 -16.26 -5.60
C SER A 77 11.06 -14.83 -5.21
N SER A 78 10.68 -14.38 -4.01
CA SER A 78 10.91 -13.01 -3.52
C SER A 78 11.86 -12.96 -2.33
N LEU A 79 12.33 -14.11 -1.82
CA LEU A 79 13.17 -14.16 -0.61
C LEU A 79 14.47 -13.39 -0.78
N ASP A 80 15.12 -13.50 -1.94
CA ASP A 80 16.35 -12.76 -2.23
C ASP A 80 16.11 -11.24 -2.27
N GLY A 81 14.96 -10.81 -2.79
CA GLY A 81 14.54 -9.41 -2.76
C GLY A 81 14.30 -8.90 -1.34
N PHE A 82 13.64 -9.71 -0.50
CA PHE A 82 13.42 -9.35 0.92
C PHE A 82 14.72 -9.35 1.73
N ALA A 83 15.65 -10.26 1.46
CA ALA A 83 16.95 -10.26 2.10
C ALA A 83 17.75 -9.01 1.71
N SER A 84 17.74 -8.64 0.42
CA SER A 84 18.37 -7.41 -0.06
C SER A 84 17.74 -6.17 0.58
N LEU A 85 16.40 -6.12 0.68
CA LEU A 85 15.70 -5.04 1.36
C LEU A 85 16.09 -4.97 2.86
N TYR A 86 16.15 -6.12 3.54
CA TYR A 86 16.52 -6.20 4.95
C TYR A 86 17.91 -5.59 5.21
N ASP A 87 18.88 -5.87 4.34
CA ASP A 87 20.22 -5.32 4.46
C ASP A 87 20.31 -3.83 4.14
N LEU A 88 19.47 -3.33 3.24
CA LEU A 88 19.37 -1.90 2.89
C LEU A 88 18.70 -1.06 3.99
N LEU A 89 17.89 -1.67 4.86
CA LEU A 89 17.24 -0.96 5.95
C LEU A 89 18.29 -0.48 6.98
N ALA A 90 18.23 0.82 7.29
CA ALA A 90 19.25 1.49 8.09
C ALA A 90 19.18 1.19 9.59
N ASP A 91 18.01 0.81 10.10
CA ASP A 91 17.78 0.63 11.53
C ASP A 91 17.08 -0.70 11.87
N GLU A 92 17.35 -1.20 13.07
CA GLU A 92 16.82 -2.49 13.53
C GLU A 92 15.29 -2.50 13.70
N ASN A 93 14.68 -1.35 13.97
CA ASN A 93 13.22 -1.24 14.07
C ASN A 93 12.55 -1.46 12.70
N SER A 94 13.13 -0.88 11.65
CA SER A 94 12.67 -1.09 10.27
C SER A 94 12.86 -2.55 9.83
N LYS A 95 14.00 -3.17 10.18
CA LYS A 95 14.25 -4.58 9.91
C LYS A 95 13.27 -5.49 10.65
N SER A 96 13.02 -5.23 11.93
CA SER A 96 12.02 -5.96 12.73
C SER A 96 10.62 -5.80 12.14
N THR A 97 10.28 -4.60 11.67
CA THR A 97 8.98 -4.34 11.03
C THR A 97 8.82 -5.16 9.75
N LEU A 98 9.83 -5.19 8.88
CA LEU A 98 9.82 -6.03 7.67
C LEU A 98 9.57 -7.49 8.02
N VAL A 99 10.33 -8.02 8.96
CA VAL A 99 10.21 -9.42 9.41
C VAL A 99 8.82 -9.70 9.97
N LYS A 100 8.26 -8.81 10.79
CA LYS A 100 6.89 -8.92 11.32
C LYS A 100 5.82 -8.88 10.24
N VAL A 101 5.95 -8.02 9.25
CA VAL A 101 5.02 -7.97 8.11
C VAL A 101 5.03 -9.28 7.34
N LEU A 102 6.21 -9.86 7.12
CA LEU A 102 6.33 -11.16 6.46
C LEU A 102 5.76 -12.30 7.33
N ALA A 103 6.05 -12.30 8.62
CA ALA A 103 5.46 -13.25 9.55
C ALA A 103 3.92 -13.14 9.57
N TYR A 104 3.37 -11.93 9.54
CA TYR A 104 1.93 -11.71 9.42
C TYR A 104 1.36 -12.31 8.13
N ARG A 105 2.04 -12.12 7.01
CA ARG A 105 1.62 -12.74 5.74
C ARG A 105 1.66 -14.27 5.76
N LEU A 106 2.56 -14.86 6.54
CA LEU A 106 2.71 -16.30 6.65
C LEU A 106 1.73 -16.95 7.63
N MET A 107 1.44 -16.27 8.76
CA MET A 107 0.72 -16.85 9.89
C MET A 107 -0.64 -16.20 10.16
N GLY A 108 -0.88 -15.01 9.64
CA GLY A 108 -2.12 -14.26 9.80
C GLY A 108 -2.26 -13.52 11.13
N ASP A 109 -3.43 -12.90 11.28
CA ASP A 109 -3.81 -12.03 12.40
C ASP A 109 -3.91 -12.75 13.75
N LYS A 110 -4.16 -14.06 13.75
CA LYS A 110 -4.26 -14.83 15.00
C LYS A 110 -2.93 -14.96 15.73
N HIS A 111 -1.83 -14.98 15.01
CA HIS A 111 -0.50 -15.23 15.53
C HIS A 111 0.41 -14.02 15.53
N VAL A 112 0.19 -13.05 14.64
CA VAL A 112 1.06 -11.89 14.50
C VAL A 112 0.26 -10.61 14.64
N LYS A 113 0.72 -9.72 15.51
CA LYS A 113 0.19 -8.36 15.68
C LYS A 113 1.22 -7.36 15.22
N LEU A 114 0.84 -6.53 14.25
CA LEU A 114 1.75 -5.56 13.64
C LEU A 114 2.02 -4.36 14.56
N PRO A 115 3.18 -3.69 14.44
CA PRO A 115 3.57 -2.61 15.35
C PRO A 115 2.58 -1.43 15.41
N LEU A 116 1.90 -1.11 14.30
CA LEU A 116 0.91 -0.03 14.26
C LEU A 116 -0.46 -0.42 14.84
N ASN A 117 -0.68 -1.68 15.19
CA ASN A 117 -1.93 -2.11 15.80
C ASN A 117 -1.97 -1.73 17.28
N THR A 118 -2.21 -0.49 17.56
CA THR A 118 -2.27 0.10 18.88
C THR A 118 -3.61 0.80 19.11
N SER A 119 -4.00 0.99 20.36
CA SER A 119 -5.20 1.76 20.71
C SER A 119 -5.16 3.18 20.14
N SER A 120 -3.99 3.82 20.15
CA SER A 120 -3.80 5.15 19.57
C SER A 120 -4.09 5.18 18.06
N TYR A 121 -3.66 4.15 17.31
CA TYR A 121 -3.98 4.04 15.88
C TYR A 121 -5.48 3.94 15.65
N TRP A 122 -6.16 3.07 16.38
CA TRP A 122 -7.60 2.84 16.22
C TRP A 122 -8.43 4.03 16.68
N SER A 123 -8.02 4.72 17.75
CA SER A 123 -8.67 5.97 18.19
C SER A 123 -8.55 7.07 17.12
N LYS A 124 -7.40 7.20 16.47
CA LYS A 124 -7.23 8.14 15.35
C LYS A 124 -8.14 7.80 14.17
N ARG A 125 -8.25 6.51 13.83
CA ARG A 125 -9.14 6.05 12.76
C ARG A 125 -10.61 6.38 13.09
N GLU A 126 -11.04 6.08 14.28
CA GLU A 126 -12.43 6.39 14.70
C GLU A 126 -12.67 7.90 14.75
N GLY A 127 -11.68 8.66 15.20
CA GLY A 127 -11.74 10.13 15.21
C GLY A 127 -11.95 10.76 13.83
N THR A 128 -11.61 10.07 12.72
CA THR A 128 -11.87 10.61 11.38
C THR A 128 -13.36 10.76 11.07
N ARG A 129 -14.23 10.05 11.76
CA ARG A 129 -15.69 10.17 11.57
C ARG A 129 -16.23 11.56 11.92
N SER A 130 -15.60 12.25 12.86
CA SER A 130 -15.97 13.62 13.22
C SER A 130 -15.64 14.67 12.15
N LEU A 131 -14.84 14.28 11.14
CA LEU A 131 -14.48 15.13 10.01
C LEU A 131 -15.46 15.01 8.84
N ILE A 132 -16.46 14.11 8.93
CA ILE A 132 -17.50 13.97 7.90
C ILE A 132 -18.36 15.24 7.91
N LYS A 133 -18.38 15.93 6.77
CA LYS A 133 -19.05 17.21 6.59
C LYS A 133 -20.56 17.08 6.33
N SER A 134 -20.93 16.04 5.57
CA SER A 134 -22.32 15.85 5.13
C SER A 134 -22.68 14.37 5.04
N THR A 135 -23.97 14.08 4.88
CA THR A 135 -24.47 12.72 4.64
C THR A 135 -24.24 12.24 3.20
N GLU A 136 -23.73 13.11 2.33
CA GLU A 136 -23.41 12.76 0.96
C GLU A 136 -22.25 11.77 0.93
N ALA A 137 -22.38 10.73 0.11
CA ALA A 137 -21.35 9.71 -0.03
C ALA A 137 -21.37 9.12 -1.44
N ILE A 138 -20.21 8.67 -1.91
CA ILE A 138 -20.07 8.01 -3.21
C ILE A 138 -19.81 6.52 -2.96
N LYS A 139 -20.66 5.67 -3.53
CA LYS A 139 -20.41 4.22 -3.53
C LYS A 139 -19.54 3.88 -4.74
N VAL A 140 -18.36 3.33 -4.48
CA VAL A 140 -17.45 2.90 -5.54
C VAL A 140 -17.59 1.40 -5.80
N ARG A 141 -17.13 0.97 -7.00
CA ARG A 141 -17.20 -0.42 -7.44
C ARG A 141 -16.36 -1.38 -6.59
N TYR A 142 -15.48 -0.87 -5.76
CA TYR A 142 -14.76 -1.67 -4.76
C TYR A 142 -15.79 -2.24 -3.77
N PRO A 143 -15.78 -3.55 -3.47
CA PRO A 143 -16.80 -4.16 -2.63
C PRO A 143 -16.96 -3.41 -1.31
N ASP A 144 -18.17 -2.92 -1.07
CA ASP A 144 -18.62 -2.26 0.16
C ASP A 144 -17.85 -0.99 0.58
N LEU A 145 -17.08 -0.36 -0.33
CA LEU A 145 -16.41 0.89 -0.02
C LEU A 145 -17.31 2.09 -0.29
N LEU A 146 -17.48 2.89 0.74
CA LEU A 146 -18.20 4.15 0.71
C LEU A 146 -17.23 5.29 0.95
N LEU A 147 -17.17 6.24 0.02
CA LEU A 147 -16.40 7.47 0.16
C LEU A 147 -17.31 8.53 0.78
N ASN A 148 -17.00 8.93 2.01
CA ASN A 148 -17.71 9.99 2.71
C ASN A 148 -17.17 11.36 2.31
N HIS A 149 -18.01 12.39 2.40
CA HIS A 149 -17.61 13.77 2.20
C HIS A 149 -16.97 14.32 3.48
N PHE A 150 -15.69 14.65 3.40
CA PHE A 150 -14.90 15.18 4.51
C PHE A 150 -14.59 16.67 4.35
N SER A 151 -14.49 17.38 5.48
CA SER A 151 -13.78 18.65 5.60
C SER A 151 -12.58 18.47 6.53
N LEU A 152 -11.39 18.84 6.06
CA LEU A 152 -10.15 18.67 6.79
C LEU A 152 -9.67 19.98 7.43
N GLU A 153 -10.49 21.01 7.45
CA GLU A 153 -10.15 22.34 7.96
C GLU A 153 -9.69 22.30 9.42
N SER A 154 -10.35 21.50 10.25
CA SER A 154 -9.97 21.33 11.67
C SER A 154 -8.62 20.63 11.88
N LEU A 155 -8.09 19.97 10.85
CA LEU A 155 -6.73 19.41 10.83
C LEU A 155 -5.68 20.39 10.28
N GLY A 156 -6.10 21.61 9.88
CA GLY A 156 -5.23 22.62 9.27
C GLY A 156 -5.09 22.48 7.75
N TYR A 157 -5.90 21.66 7.10
CA TYR A 157 -5.95 21.55 5.65
C TYR A 157 -7.25 22.17 5.13
N PRO A 158 -7.21 23.25 4.34
CA PRO A 158 -8.41 23.83 3.71
C PRO A 158 -8.83 22.95 2.51
N ILE A 159 -9.12 21.69 2.78
CA ILE A 159 -9.40 20.65 1.79
C ILE A 159 -10.74 19.99 2.13
N GLU A 160 -11.57 19.85 1.11
CA GLU A 160 -12.77 19.01 1.13
C GLU A 160 -12.65 17.91 0.10
N LEU A 161 -13.06 16.68 0.46
CA LEU A 161 -12.97 15.57 -0.46
C LEU A 161 -13.92 14.42 -0.13
N PHE A 162 -14.28 13.65 -1.16
CA PHE A 162 -14.88 12.33 -0.99
C PHE A 162 -13.78 11.30 -0.84
N PHE A 163 -13.72 10.64 0.32
CA PHE A 163 -12.67 9.68 0.58
C PHE A 163 -13.09 8.62 1.62
N ALA A 164 -12.23 7.60 1.79
CA ALA A 164 -12.41 6.60 2.84
C ALA A 164 -11.83 7.09 4.19
N PRO A 165 -12.48 6.79 5.33
CA PRO A 165 -11.96 7.20 6.65
C PRO A 165 -10.53 6.76 6.94
N SER A 166 -10.17 5.54 6.52
CA SER A 166 -8.80 5.03 6.65
C SER A 166 -7.79 5.82 5.81
N GLY A 167 -8.21 6.26 4.62
CA GLY A 167 -7.37 7.07 3.73
C GLY A 167 -7.12 8.46 4.33
N VAL A 168 -8.17 9.13 4.84
CA VAL A 168 -8.01 10.41 5.55
C VAL A 168 -6.99 10.29 6.69
N MET A 169 -7.11 9.22 7.49
CA MET A 169 -6.18 8.99 8.59
C MET A 169 -4.74 8.82 8.09
N VAL A 170 -4.53 8.00 7.06
CA VAL A 170 -3.18 7.65 6.61
C VAL A 170 -2.51 8.82 5.90
N THR A 171 -3.24 9.52 5.03
CA THR A 171 -2.70 10.63 4.24
C THR A 171 -2.52 11.90 5.09
N PHE A 172 -3.53 12.31 5.85
CA PHE A 172 -3.55 13.64 6.49
C PHE A 172 -3.19 13.63 7.98
N ILE A 173 -3.50 12.55 8.72
CA ILE A 173 -3.22 12.48 10.16
C ILE A 173 -1.90 11.78 10.45
N LEU A 174 -1.63 10.65 9.80
CA LEU A 174 -0.36 9.92 9.94
C LEU A 174 0.74 10.45 9.03
N LYS A 175 0.37 11.23 8.01
CA LYS A 175 1.30 11.86 7.05
C LYS A 175 2.28 10.87 6.45
N GLN A 176 1.76 9.77 5.86
CA GLN A 176 2.60 8.68 5.34
C GLN A 176 3.63 9.10 4.29
N TYR A 177 3.43 10.27 3.66
CA TYR A 177 4.33 10.84 2.66
C TYR A 177 5.38 11.78 3.25
N GLU A 178 5.45 11.89 4.59
CA GLU A 178 6.50 12.62 5.29
C GLU A 178 7.40 11.66 6.06
N TYR A 179 8.71 11.74 5.87
CA TYR A 179 9.68 11.01 6.68
C TYR A 179 10.34 11.95 7.68
N GLY A 180 9.78 12.00 8.87
CA GLY A 180 10.19 12.91 9.96
C GLY A 180 11.29 12.39 10.88
N LYS A 181 11.75 11.13 10.72
CA LYS A 181 12.82 10.54 11.58
C LYS A 181 14.24 11.04 11.26
N ARG A 182 14.35 11.99 10.36
CA ARG A 182 15.61 12.56 9.88
C ARG A 182 15.55 14.07 9.93
N THR A 183 16.70 14.74 10.11
CA THR A 183 16.82 16.20 10.06
C THR A 183 17.73 16.59 8.88
N PRO A 184 17.24 17.37 7.89
CA PRO A 184 15.87 17.83 7.74
C PRO A 184 14.91 16.68 7.37
N ALA A 185 13.64 16.80 7.75
CA ALA A 185 12.60 15.86 7.34
C ALA A 185 12.45 15.81 5.81
N ILE A 186 12.20 14.62 5.26
CA ILE A 186 11.90 14.45 3.84
C ILE A 186 10.38 14.61 3.68
N LYS A 187 9.97 15.66 3.03
CA LYS A 187 8.59 16.01 2.73
C LYS A 187 8.53 17.02 1.61
N VAL A 188 7.38 17.19 1.00
CA VAL A 188 7.14 18.26 0.03
C VAL A 188 7.28 19.62 0.71
N LYS A 189 7.91 20.56 0.02
CA LYS A 189 8.16 21.93 0.44
C LYS A 189 7.50 22.90 -0.52
N GLU A 190 7.31 24.12 -0.05
CA GLU A 190 6.81 25.21 -0.90
C GLU A 190 7.68 25.38 -2.15
N GLY A 191 7.03 25.51 -3.31
CA GLY A 191 7.67 25.62 -4.61
C GLY A 191 8.08 24.29 -5.27
N ASP A 192 7.93 23.16 -4.59
CA ASP A 192 8.32 21.88 -5.16
C ASP A 192 7.45 21.46 -6.35
N CYS A 193 8.09 20.79 -7.30
CA CYS A 193 7.42 20.05 -8.37
C CYS A 193 7.28 18.57 -7.95
N VAL A 194 6.05 18.08 -7.84
CA VAL A 194 5.74 16.76 -7.33
C VAL A 194 5.19 15.87 -8.44
N ILE A 195 5.67 14.64 -8.51
CA ILE A 195 5.11 13.59 -9.36
C ILE A 195 4.37 12.59 -8.46
N ASP A 196 3.07 12.45 -8.68
CA ASP A 196 2.18 11.54 -7.99
C ASP A 196 1.81 10.38 -8.93
N GLY A 197 2.39 9.22 -8.69
CA GLY A 197 2.24 8.03 -9.54
C GLY A 197 1.10 7.14 -9.07
N GLY A 198 -0.14 7.46 -9.44
CA GLY A 198 -1.35 6.75 -9.04
C GLY A 198 -2.22 7.61 -8.13
N GLY A 199 -2.79 8.66 -8.71
CA GLY A 199 -3.56 9.67 -7.98
C GLY A 199 -4.92 9.20 -7.47
N CYS A 200 -5.42 8.07 -7.96
CA CYS A 200 -6.69 7.46 -7.58
C CYS A 200 -7.83 8.51 -7.53
N TRP A 201 -8.29 8.89 -6.35
CA TRP A 201 -9.37 9.86 -6.14
C TRP A 201 -8.86 11.28 -5.83
N GLY A 202 -7.54 11.54 -5.94
CA GLY A 202 -6.94 12.85 -5.83
C GLY A 202 -6.58 13.29 -4.40
N ASP A 203 -6.68 12.44 -3.42
CA ASP A 203 -6.31 12.76 -2.03
C ASP A 203 -4.84 13.12 -1.88
N THR A 204 -3.96 12.36 -2.52
CA THR A 204 -2.52 12.63 -2.55
C THR A 204 -2.20 13.90 -3.32
N ALA A 205 -2.82 14.10 -4.47
CA ALA A 205 -2.63 15.30 -5.27
C ALA A 205 -3.02 16.58 -4.50
N LEU A 206 -4.17 16.57 -3.81
CA LEU A 206 -4.61 17.68 -2.95
C LEU A 206 -3.66 17.91 -1.77
N TYR A 207 -3.21 16.82 -1.12
CA TYR A 207 -2.22 16.89 -0.06
C TYR A 207 -0.91 17.53 -0.52
N PHE A 208 -0.38 17.10 -1.67
CA PHE A 208 0.86 17.62 -2.22
C PHE A 208 0.71 19.06 -2.73
N ALA A 209 -0.41 19.40 -3.37
CA ALA A 209 -0.66 20.78 -3.81
C ALA A 209 -0.74 21.74 -2.64
N HIS A 210 -1.37 21.33 -1.53
CA HIS A 210 -1.39 22.13 -0.31
C HIS A 210 0.03 22.31 0.27
N ALA A 211 0.86 21.26 0.29
CA ALA A 211 2.22 21.32 0.82
C ALA A 211 3.19 22.10 -0.09
N ALA A 212 3.02 21.98 -1.41
CA ALA A 212 3.85 22.67 -2.40
C ALA A 212 3.50 24.16 -2.55
N GLY A 213 2.33 24.58 -2.07
CA GLY A 213 1.90 25.98 -2.11
C GLY A 213 1.61 26.49 -3.53
N LYS A 214 1.41 27.79 -3.66
CA LYS A 214 0.97 28.42 -4.91
C LYS A 214 2.00 28.37 -6.03
N GLU A 215 3.28 28.36 -5.69
CA GLU A 215 4.39 28.30 -6.66
C GLU A 215 4.74 26.86 -7.05
N GLY A 216 4.22 25.86 -6.32
CA GLY A 216 4.44 24.45 -6.59
C GLY A 216 3.54 23.89 -7.69
N ARG A 217 3.89 22.69 -8.18
CA ARG A 217 3.14 21.95 -9.20
C ARG A 217 3.05 20.49 -8.82
N VAL A 218 1.90 19.87 -9.11
CA VAL A 218 1.67 18.42 -8.92
C VAL A 218 1.24 17.82 -10.25
N PHE A 219 2.03 16.86 -10.74
CA PHE A 219 1.67 16.05 -11.90
C PHE A 219 1.22 14.69 -11.38
N THR A 220 -0.06 14.41 -11.48
CA THR A 220 -0.64 13.18 -10.95
C THR A 220 -1.11 12.28 -12.08
N PHE A 221 -0.68 11.01 -12.05
CA PHE A 221 -0.99 10.01 -13.03
C PHE A 221 -2.14 9.13 -12.53
N GLU A 222 -3.25 9.16 -13.21
CA GLU A 222 -4.38 8.27 -12.98
C GLU A 222 -5.05 8.01 -14.33
N PHE A 223 -5.50 6.79 -14.55
CA PHE A 223 -6.01 6.39 -15.87
C PHE A 223 -7.38 5.69 -15.81
N THR A 224 -7.80 5.27 -14.64
CA THR A 224 -9.07 4.57 -14.46
C THR A 224 -10.22 5.58 -14.57
N PRO A 225 -11.16 5.44 -15.52
CA PRO A 225 -12.21 6.44 -15.73
C PRO A 225 -13.05 6.71 -14.49
N GLU A 226 -13.43 5.65 -13.74
CA GLU A 226 -14.19 5.78 -12.50
C GLU A 226 -13.43 6.56 -11.41
N ASN A 227 -12.12 6.38 -11.32
CA ASN A 227 -11.29 7.15 -10.39
C ASN A 227 -11.18 8.61 -10.82
N LEU A 228 -10.97 8.85 -12.12
CA LEU A 228 -10.87 10.21 -12.68
C LEU A 228 -12.14 11.03 -12.48
N GLU A 229 -13.32 10.41 -12.56
CA GLU A 229 -14.60 11.07 -12.28
C GLU A 229 -14.65 11.56 -10.82
N ILE A 230 -14.28 10.73 -9.86
CA ILE A 230 -14.26 11.09 -8.44
C ILE A 230 -13.15 12.10 -8.17
N PHE A 231 -11.99 11.93 -8.81
CA PHE A 231 -10.89 12.87 -8.72
C PHE A 231 -11.31 14.28 -9.17
N GLN A 232 -11.96 14.39 -10.34
CA GLN A 232 -12.46 15.68 -10.83
C GLN A 232 -13.42 16.31 -9.83
N ARG A 233 -14.33 15.52 -9.25
CA ARG A 233 -15.24 16.01 -8.22
C ARG A 233 -14.48 16.54 -6.99
N ASN A 234 -13.42 15.88 -6.59
CA ASN A 234 -12.56 16.35 -5.49
C ASN A 234 -11.77 17.62 -5.87
N LEU A 235 -11.36 17.78 -7.12
CA LEU A 235 -10.77 19.03 -7.60
C LEU A 235 -11.77 20.20 -7.58
N ASP A 236 -13.02 19.95 -7.99
CA ASP A 236 -14.09 20.96 -8.03
C ASP A 236 -14.43 21.48 -6.62
N LEU A 237 -14.28 20.64 -5.59
CA LEU A 237 -14.41 21.04 -4.18
C LEU A 237 -13.24 21.91 -3.69
N ASN A 238 -12.12 21.96 -4.43
CA ASN A 238 -10.88 22.62 -4.01
C ASN A 238 -10.33 23.58 -5.08
N PRO A 239 -11.11 24.60 -5.52
CA PRO A 239 -10.73 25.49 -6.61
C PRO A 239 -9.45 26.30 -6.32
N GLN A 240 -9.05 26.42 -5.06
CA GLN A 240 -7.82 27.08 -4.64
C GLN A 240 -6.56 26.23 -4.84
N LEU A 241 -6.68 24.92 -4.95
CA LEU A 241 -5.57 23.98 -5.14
C LEU A 241 -5.52 23.38 -6.56
N SER A 242 -6.69 23.23 -7.19
CA SER A 242 -6.82 22.58 -8.52
C SER A 242 -5.96 23.22 -9.60
N PRO A 243 -5.70 24.56 -9.65
CA PRO A 243 -4.82 25.14 -10.68
C PRO A 243 -3.36 24.65 -10.62
N ASN A 244 -2.94 24.11 -9.48
CA ASN A 244 -1.58 23.58 -9.28
C ASN A 244 -1.46 22.09 -9.56
N ILE A 245 -2.58 21.43 -9.92
CA ILE A 245 -2.64 19.98 -10.14
C ILE A 245 -2.91 19.72 -11.62
N GLU A 246 -2.00 19.02 -12.28
CA GLU A 246 -2.17 18.51 -13.62
C GLU A 246 -2.45 17.02 -13.60
N VAL A 247 -3.65 16.62 -14.01
CA VAL A 247 -4.04 15.21 -14.08
C VAL A 247 -3.63 14.65 -15.42
N VAL A 248 -2.77 13.65 -15.41
CA VAL A 248 -2.26 12.94 -16.58
C VAL A 248 -3.01 11.60 -16.71
N PRO A 249 -3.92 11.44 -17.67
CA PRO A 249 -4.74 10.24 -17.81
C PRO A 249 -3.95 9.09 -18.47
N ARG A 250 -2.83 8.70 -17.86
CA ARG A 250 -1.93 7.65 -18.34
C ARG A 250 -1.37 6.85 -17.17
N ALA A 251 -1.06 5.57 -17.42
CA ALA A 251 -0.30 4.77 -16.47
C ALA A 251 1.21 4.96 -16.69
N LEU A 252 1.95 5.04 -15.59
CA LEU A 252 3.42 5.01 -15.61
C LEU A 252 3.91 3.56 -15.77
N TRP A 253 4.88 3.38 -16.66
CA TRP A 253 5.46 2.09 -17.00
C TRP A 253 6.96 2.21 -17.28
N ASP A 254 7.63 1.07 -17.48
CA ASP A 254 9.04 1.01 -17.83
C ASP A 254 9.35 1.34 -19.30
N LYS A 255 8.32 1.28 -20.16
CA LYS A 255 8.40 1.63 -21.60
C LYS A 255 7.21 2.45 -22.04
N SER A 256 7.45 3.45 -22.87
CA SER A 256 6.39 4.27 -23.45
C SER A 256 5.81 3.62 -24.71
N GLY A 257 4.51 3.85 -24.96
CA GLY A 257 3.82 3.42 -26.18
C GLY A 257 3.39 1.96 -26.21
N GLU A 258 3.68 1.19 -25.18
CA GLU A 258 3.11 -0.15 -25.03
C GLU A 258 1.63 -0.05 -24.62
N THR A 259 0.84 -1.06 -25.01
CA THR A 259 -0.54 -1.22 -24.55
C THR A 259 -0.56 -2.31 -23.48
N ILE A 260 -1.08 -1.98 -22.32
CA ILE A 260 -1.27 -2.93 -21.22
C ILE A 260 -2.75 -3.16 -20.94
N ARG A 261 -3.06 -4.29 -20.32
CA ARG A 261 -4.39 -4.61 -19.82
C ARG A 261 -4.43 -4.38 -18.32
N TYR A 262 -5.58 -3.97 -17.80
CA TYR A 262 -5.76 -3.76 -16.38
C TYR A 262 -7.16 -4.18 -15.91
N VAL A 263 -7.27 -4.47 -14.63
CA VAL A 263 -8.55 -4.72 -13.95
C VAL A 263 -8.83 -3.54 -13.03
N PRO A 264 -9.88 -2.75 -13.28
CA PRO A 264 -10.21 -1.60 -12.46
C PRO A 264 -10.82 -2.06 -11.12
N ILE A 265 -10.10 -1.81 -10.02
CA ILE A 265 -10.56 -2.12 -8.65
C ILE A 265 -10.27 -0.91 -7.74
N GLY A 266 -10.48 0.32 -8.21
CA GLY A 266 -10.15 1.52 -7.44
C GLY A 266 -8.68 1.56 -7.02
N PRO A 267 -8.35 1.74 -5.72
CA PRO A 267 -6.96 1.78 -5.25
C PRO A 267 -6.19 0.49 -5.47
N GLY A 268 -6.88 -0.61 -5.72
CA GLY A 268 -6.30 -1.93 -5.97
C GLY A 268 -6.19 -2.28 -7.45
N THR A 269 -6.36 -1.32 -8.36
CA THR A 269 -6.23 -1.54 -9.81
C THR A 269 -4.91 -2.24 -10.11
N SER A 270 -5.00 -3.40 -10.77
CA SER A 270 -3.85 -4.24 -11.07
C SER A 270 -3.66 -4.39 -12.56
N MET A 271 -2.39 -4.43 -12.98
CA MET A 271 -2.02 -4.63 -14.37
C MET A 271 -1.81 -6.13 -14.64
N ALA A 272 -2.40 -6.64 -15.72
CA ALA A 272 -2.22 -8.02 -16.16
C ALA A 272 -1.09 -8.07 -17.20
N ARG A 273 -0.05 -8.89 -16.93
CA ARG A 273 1.01 -9.21 -17.89
C ARG A 273 0.63 -10.48 -18.65
N GLY A 274 0.62 -10.41 -19.98
CA GLY A 274 0.53 -11.58 -20.87
C GLY A 274 -0.88 -11.90 -21.40
N PRO A 275 -0.96 -12.86 -22.35
CA PRO A 275 -2.22 -13.32 -22.91
C PRO A 275 -2.92 -14.22 -21.88
N GLN A 276 -3.83 -13.70 -21.12
CA GLN A 276 -4.79 -14.47 -20.36
C GLN A 276 -6.19 -14.23 -20.89
N GLU A 277 -6.97 -15.30 -20.82
CA GLU A 277 -8.27 -15.53 -21.40
C GLU A 277 -9.26 -14.35 -21.28
N GLU A 278 -10.11 -14.23 -22.28
CA GLU A 278 -11.20 -13.30 -22.50
C GLU A 278 -12.07 -13.09 -21.24
N SER A 279 -11.76 -12.07 -20.43
CA SER A 279 -12.71 -11.53 -19.47
C SER A 279 -12.35 -10.12 -19.07
N ASN A 280 -13.19 -9.15 -19.46
CA ASN A 280 -13.31 -7.78 -18.92
C ASN A 280 -12.00 -7.05 -18.54
N HIS A 281 -11.04 -7.00 -19.45
CA HIS A 281 -9.84 -6.20 -19.25
C HIS A 281 -9.91 -4.96 -20.15
N ASP A 282 -9.85 -3.81 -19.56
CA ASP A 282 -9.64 -2.58 -20.29
C ASP A 282 -8.17 -2.50 -20.73
N SER A 283 -7.91 -1.78 -21.84
CA SER A 283 -6.56 -1.59 -22.34
C SER A 283 -6.23 -0.10 -22.41
N LEU A 284 -4.98 0.23 -22.09
CA LEU A 284 -4.51 1.60 -22.20
C LEU A 284 -3.06 1.65 -22.68
N GLN A 285 -2.70 2.79 -23.28
CA GLN A 285 -1.31 3.10 -23.58
C GLN A 285 -0.60 3.64 -22.33
N VAL A 286 0.60 3.14 -22.11
CA VAL A 286 1.44 3.55 -20.98
C VAL A 286 2.50 4.55 -21.39
N THR A 287 3.04 5.26 -20.42
CA THR A 287 4.14 6.20 -20.59
C THR A 287 5.22 5.99 -19.55
N THR A 288 6.45 6.35 -19.90
CA THR A 288 7.52 6.49 -18.90
C THR A 288 7.55 7.94 -18.40
N MET A 289 8.16 8.17 -17.23
CA MET A 289 8.40 9.54 -16.74
C MET A 289 9.18 10.37 -17.78
N ASN A 290 10.23 9.80 -18.39
CA ASN A 290 11.01 10.47 -19.43
C ASN A 290 10.22 10.69 -20.74
N GLY A 291 9.19 9.88 -21.01
CA GLY A 291 8.33 10.02 -22.19
C GLY A 291 7.24 11.06 -22.00
N PHE A 292 6.92 11.40 -20.75
CA PHE A 292 5.98 12.46 -20.40
C PHE A 292 6.64 13.84 -20.36
N TRP A 293 7.86 13.94 -19.82
CA TRP A 293 8.59 15.19 -19.70
C TRP A 293 9.19 15.58 -21.04
N PRO A 294 8.87 16.74 -21.62
CA PRO A 294 9.53 17.19 -22.83
C PRO A 294 11.03 17.32 -22.57
N ARG A 295 11.84 16.70 -23.44
CA ARG A 295 13.27 16.99 -23.46
C ARG A 295 13.42 18.40 -24.01
N GLU A 296 13.95 19.31 -23.21
CA GLU A 296 14.42 20.60 -23.70
C GLU A 296 15.51 20.39 -24.76
#